data_d1dc7c0a9397992e733b7e128504fd28
#
_entry.id   d1dc7c0a9397992e733b7e128504fd28
#
_cell.length_a   1.000
_cell.length_b   1.000
_cell.length_c   1.000
_cell.angle_alpha   90.00
_cell.angle_beta   90.00
_cell.angle_gamma   90.00
#
_symmetry.space_group_name_H-M   'P 1'
#
loop_
_entity.id
_entity.type
_entity.pdbx_description
1 polymer ?
#
loop_
_entity_poly.entity_id
_entity_poly.type
_entity_poly.pdbx_seq_one_letter_code
_entity_poly.pdbx_strand_id
1 'polypeptide(L)'
;MDTVIFLLITMAFSAFFSGMEIAFVSVDKLRFEMERKSGVTSSIISYFLRNPNNFISTMLVGNNIALVIYGILMAQIIEVNLLAGIISNHFVMVLVQTVISTLIILVTGEFLPKTLFKINPNLMLRVCAIPLFICYVILFPVSKFASGLSYLFLRIFGMKVNKEASAKAFGKVDLDYFIQSSIENAESEEELDAEVKIFQNALDFSNIKIRDCIVPRTEVVAVDLTTTLEELKCLFVESGISKIIVYDGNIDNVVAVSYTHLRAHETLRHL
;
A
#
# COMPACT_ATOMS: atom_id res chain seq x y z
N MET A 1 -12.40 32.43 -30.29
CA MET A 1 -13.15 31.26 -29.81
C MET A 1 -12.23 30.04 -29.65
N ASP A 2 -11.36 29.82 -30.62
CA ASP A 2 -10.44 28.67 -30.65
C ASP A 2 -9.50 28.60 -29.44
N THR A 3 -8.93 29.75 -29.01
CA THR A 3 -8.04 29.81 -27.84
C THR A 3 -8.71 29.36 -26.55
N VAL A 4 -9.99 29.66 -26.32
CA VAL A 4 -10.76 29.23 -25.15
C VAL A 4 -11.00 27.72 -25.21
N ILE A 5 -11.29 27.16 -26.38
CA ILE A 5 -11.47 25.71 -26.54
C ILE A 5 -10.16 24.98 -26.23
N PHE A 6 -9.03 25.45 -26.78
CA PHE A 6 -7.71 24.86 -26.46
C PHE A 6 -7.36 24.99 -24.99
N LEU A 7 -7.70 26.10 -24.33
CA LEU A 7 -7.52 26.27 -22.90
C LEU A 7 -8.32 25.23 -22.09
N LEU A 8 -9.58 25.01 -22.43
CA LEU A 8 -10.42 24.02 -21.75
C LEU A 8 -9.89 22.59 -21.96
N ILE A 9 -9.40 22.28 -23.15
CA ILE A 9 -8.78 20.99 -23.45
C ILE A 9 -7.51 20.79 -22.62
N THR A 10 -6.61 21.76 -22.56
CA THR A 10 -5.38 21.65 -21.75
C THR A 10 -5.67 21.55 -20.27
N MET A 11 -6.68 22.27 -19.76
CA MET A 11 -7.14 22.18 -18.39
C MET A 11 -7.70 20.77 -18.07
N ALA A 12 -8.48 20.19 -19.00
CA ALA A 12 -9.00 18.83 -18.88
C ALA A 12 -7.86 17.78 -18.87
N PHE A 13 -6.83 17.96 -19.70
CA PHE A 13 -5.65 17.09 -19.66
C PHE A 13 -4.86 17.21 -18.35
N SER A 14 -4.65 18.43 -17.83
CA SER A 14 -4.01 18.63 -16.54
C SER A 14 -4.80 17.96 -15.44
N ALA A 15 -6.13 18.17 -15.39
CA ALA A 15 -7.03 17.53 -14.43
C ALA A 15 -6.96 15.99 -14.53
N PHE A 16 -6.91 15.45 -15.74
CA PHE A 16 -6.80 14.00 -15.97
C PHE A 16 -5.48 13.44 -15.47
N PHE A 17 -4.34 14.04 -15.83
CA PHE A 17 -3.03 13.55 -15.35
C PHE A 17 -2.87 13.67 -13.84
N SER A 18 -3.27 14.82 -13.29
CA SER A 18 -3.22 15.10 -11.85
C SER A 18 -4.13 14.16 -11.04
N GLY A 19 -5.36 13.92 -11.54
CA GLY A 19 -6.30 12.97 -10.94
C GLY A 19 -5.82 11.52 -11.01
N MET A 20 -5.27 11.09 -12.17
CA MET A 20 -4.77 9.74 -12.35
C MET A 20 -3.50 9.46 -11.55
N GLU A 21 -2.66 10.46 -11.32
CA GLU A 21 -1.51 10.36 -10.42
C GLU A 21 -1.96 10.00 -9.01
N ILE A 22 -2.91 10.75 -8.44
CA ILE A 22 -3.40 10.50 -7.08
C ILE A 22 -4.21 9.21 -6.98
N ALA A 23 -5.01 8.87 -8.00
CA ALA A 23 -5.72 7.61 -8.03
C ALA A 23 -4.77 6.43 -7.99
N PHE A 24 -3.66 6.49 -8.72
CA PHE A 24 -2.65 5.43 -8.73
C PHE A 24 -1.90 5.30 -7.39
N VAL A 25 -1.58 6.42 -6.74
CA VAL A 25 -0.91 6.40 -5.43
C VAL A 25 -1.86 5.91 -4.32
N SER A 26 -3.16 6.23 -4.44
CA SER A 26 -4.18 5.86 -3.46
C SER A 26 -4.86 4.52 -3.74
N VAL A 27 -4.45 3.79 -4.80
CA VAL A 27 -5.05 2.50 -5.14
C VAL A 27 -4.74 1.45 -4.09
N ASP A 28 -5.77 0.74 -3.66
CA ASP A 28 -5.60 -0.47 -2.87
C ASP A 28 -5.20 -1.63 -3.81
N LYS A 29 -3.92 -1.94 -3.81
CA LYS A 29 -3.31 -2.96 -4.67
C LYS A 29 -3.86 -4.35 -4.37
N LEU A 30 -4.11 -4.66 -3.10
CA LEU A 30 -4.58 -5.97 -2.69
C LEU A 30 -6.03 -6.17 -3.13
N ARG A 31 -6.89 -5.19 -2.88
CA ARG A 31 -8.28 -5.20 -3.34
C ARG A 31 -8.36 -5.30 -4.87
N PHE A 32 -7.48 -4.60 -5.59
CA PHE A 32 -7.41 -4.69 -7.05
C PHE A 32 -7.06 -6.12 -7.52
N GLU A 33 -6.08 -6.78 -6.89
CA GLU A 33 -5.69 -8.16 -7.23
C GLU A 33 -6.78 -9.19 -6.86
N MET A 34 -7.49 -9.00 -5.76
CA MET A 34 -8.62 -9.87 -5.35
C MET A 34 -9.82 -9.73 -6.29
N GLU A 35 -10.18 -8.49 -6.68
CA GLU A 35 -11.28 -8.20 -7.61
C GLU A 35 -10.88 -8.35 -9.09
N ARG A 36 -9.68 -8.83 -9.37
CA ARG A 36 -9.12 -8.90 -10.71
C ARG A 36 -9.94 -9.80 -11.61
N LYS A 37 -10.65 -9.19 -12.56
CA LYS A 37 -11.29 -9.91 -13.66
C LYS A 37 -10.34 -10.04 -14.83
N SER A 38 -10.41 -11.14 -15.58
CA SER A 38 -9.67 -11.29 -16.84
C SER A 38 -10.13 -10.23 -17.85
N GLY A 39 -9.20 -9.40 -18.34
CA GLY A 39 -9.52 -8.34 -19.31
C GLY A 39 -8.34 -7.43 -19.60
N VAL A 40 -8.44 -6.68 -20.71
CA VAL A 40 -7.39 -5.76 -21.19
C VAL A 40 -7.10 -4.67 -20.13
N THR A 41 -8.15 -4.08 -19.57
CA THR A 41 -8.05 -3.04 -18.55
C THR A 41 -7.27 -3.51 -17.32
N SER A 42 -7.57 -4.72 -16.85
CA SER A 42 -6.88 -5.32 -15.70
C SER A 42 -5.40 -5.58 -15.99
N SER A 43 -5.08 -6.01 -17.21
CA SER A 43 -3.69 -6.22 -17.65
C SER A 43 -2.90 -4.91 -17.70
N ILE A 44 -3.51 -3.84 -18.20
CA ILE A 44 -2.91 -2.50 -18.24
C ILE A 44 -2.60 -2.00 -16.82
N ILE A 45 -3.57 -2.08 -15.92
CA ILE A 45 -3.37 -1.62 -14.53
C ILE A 45 -2.30 -2.44 -13.83
N SER A 46 -2.30 -3.78 -14.00
CA SER A 46 -1.24 -4.64 -13.45
C SER A 46 0.15 -4.28 -13.99
N TYR A 47 0.26 -3.91 -15.26
CA TYR A 47 1.52 -3.42 -15.85
C TYR A 47 2.00 -2.14 -15.14
N PHE A 48 1.10 -1.19 -14.89
CA PHE A 48 1.45 0.03 -14.17
C PHE A 48 1.84 -0.22 -12.73
N LEU A 49 1.12 -1.12 -12.02
CA LEU A 49 1.43 -1.48 -10.64
C LEU A 49 2.79 -2.18 -10.48
N ARG A 50 3.24 -2.90 -11.52
CA ARG A 50 4.59 -3.48 -11.58
C ARG A 50 5.68 -2.46 -11.86
N ASN A 51 5.34 -1.32 -12.48
CA ASN A 51 6.27 -0.29 -12.89
C ASN A 51 5.88 1.11 -12.36
N PRO A 52 5.71 1.29 -11.04
CA PRO A 52 5.13 2.50 -10.45
C PRO A 52 5.92 3.76 -10.77
N ASN A 53 7.24 3.69 -10.72
CA ASN A 53 8.10 4.86 -10.98
C ASN A 53 7.98 5.36 -12.43
N ASN A 54 7.90 4.45 -13.40
CA ASN A 54 7.72 4.84 -14.79
C ASN A 54 6.35 5.47 -15.01
N PHE A 55 5.31 4.93 -14.36
CA PHE A 55 3.96 5.48 -14.42
C PHE A 55 3.90 6.90 -13.86
N ILE A 56 4.32 7.08 -12.60
CA ILE A 56 4.29 8.37 -11.91
C ILE A 56 5.11 9.41 -12.69
N SER A 57 6.33 9.06 -13.13
CA SER A 57 7.15 9.97 -13.93
C SER A 57 6.48 10.40 -15.23
N THR A 58 5.75 9.48 -15.88
CA THR A 58 5.05 9.78 -17.14
C THR A 58 3.84 10.69 -16.91
N MET A 59 3.06 10.44 -15.85
CA MET A 59 1.92 11.29 -15.47
C MET A 59 2.38 12.69 -15.08
N LEU A 60 3.46 12.81 -14.32
CA LEU A 60 4.06 14.08 -13.93
C LEU A 60 4.54 14.88 -15.16
N VAL A 61 5.19 14.23 -16.11
CA VAL A 61 5.62 14.88 -17.36
C VAL A 61 4.40 15.36 -18.15
N GLY A 62 3.36 14.53 -18.27
CA GLY A 62 2.11 14.90 -18.98
C GLY A 62 1.42 16.09 -18.34
N ASN A 63 1.30 16.10 -17.02
CA ASN A 63 0.73 17.21 -16.26
C ASN A 63 1.52 18.51 -16.48
N ASN A 64 2.85 18.46 -16.39
CA ASN A 64 3.70 19.64 -16.59
C ASN A 64 3.61 20.19 -18.01
N ILE A 65 3.54 19.34 -19.04
CA ILE A 65 3.30 19.79 -20.43
C ILE A 65 1.95 20.51 -20.54
N ALA A 66 0.90 19.92 -20.00
CA ALA A 66 -0.43 20.54 -20.02
C ALA A 66 -0.46 21.88 -19.29
N LEU A 67 0.21 21.99 -18.11
CA LEU A 67 0.32 23.23 -17.35
C LEU A 67 1.07 24.33 -18.11
N VAL A 68 2.14 24.00 -18.82
CA VAL A 68 2.90 25.00 -19.60
C VAL A 68 2.03 25.52 -20.76
N ILE A 69 1.36 24.65 -21.50
CA ILE A 69 0.47 25.05 -22.60
C ILE A 69 -0.68 25.90 -22.05
N TYR A 70 -1.30 25.47 -20.94
CA TYR A 70 -2.33 26.25 -20.25
C TYR A 70 -1.82 27.65 -19.88
N GLY A 71 -0.64 27.75 -19.30
CA GLY A 71 -0.04 29.02 -18.89
C GLY A 71 0.12 30.00 -20.05
N ILE A 72 0.60 29.50 -21.22
CA ILE A 72 0.75 30.31 -22.44
C ILE A 72 -0.63 30.79 -22.95
N LEU A 73 -1.61 29.92 -23.02
CA LEU A 73 -2.95 30.26 -23.51
C LEU A 73 -3.67 31.21 -22.55
N MET A 74 -3.54 31.00 -21.26
CA MET A 74 -4.16 31.85 -20.24
C MET A 74 -3.55 33.25 -20.23
N ALA A 75 -2.23 33.34 -20.45
CA ALA A 75 -1.51 34.59 -20.61
C ALA A 75 -2.14 35.43 -21.71
N GLN A 76 -2.34 34.86 -22.89
CA GLN A 76 -2.94 35.57 -24.03
C GLN A 76 -4.38 36.02 -23.75
N ILE A 77 -5.17 35.19 -23.07
CA ILE A 77 -6.57 35.52 -22.77
C ILE A 77 -6.67 36.65 -21.75
N ILE A 78 -5.88 36.63 -20.71
CA ILE A 78 -5.90 37.65 -19.64
C ILE A 78 -5.36 38.99 -20.17
N GLU A 79 -4.29 38.96 -20.96
CA GLU A 79 -3.73 40.16 -21.55
C GLU A 79 -4.74 40.88 -22.43
N VAL A 80 -5.40 40.14 -23.34
CA VAL A 80 -6.31 40.73 -24.34
C VAL A 80 -7.64 41.14 -23.75
N ASN A 81 -8.22 40.31 -22.85
CA ASN A 81 -9.63 40.50 -22.45
C ASN A 81 -9.80 41.16 -21.07
N LEU A 82 -8.85 40.98 -20.14
CA LEU A 82 -9.03 41.40 -18.75
C LEU A 82 -8.19 42.62 -18.38
N LEU A 83 -6.98 42.72 -18.87
CA LEU A 83 -6.01 43.71 -18.44
C LEU A 83 -5.70 44.78 -19.51
N ALA A 84 -6.27 44.63 -20.71
CA ALA A 84 -6.07 45.62 -21.79
C ALA A 84 -6.59 47.00 -21.37
N GLY A 85 -5.66 47.92 -21.18
CA GLY A 85 -5.95 49.33 -20.81
C GLY A 85 -6.09 49.62 -19.31
N ILE A 86 -6.01 48.63 -18.40
CA ILE A 86 -6.13 48.85 -16.96
C ILE A 86 -4.78 49.03 -16.31
N ILE A 87 -3.75 48.30 -16.74
CA ILE A 87 -2.41 48.32 -16.13
C ILE A 87 -1.38 48.79 -17.17
N SER A 88 -0.79 49.95 -16.96
CA SER A 88 0.25 50.49 -17.83
C SER A 88 1.65 49.91 -17.57
N ASN A 89 1.87 49.33 -16.40
CA ASN A 89 3.15 48.74 -16.03
C ASN A 89 3.21 47.27 -16.40
N HIS A 90 4.05 46.91 -17.40
CA HIS A 90 4.19 45.55 -17.91
C HIS A 90 4.57 44.53 -16.82
N PHE A 91 5.42 44.89 -15.85
CA PHE A 91 5.82 44.01 -14.76
C PHE A 91 4.62 43.65 -13.85
N VAL A 92 3.81 44.63 -13.47
CA VAL A 92 2.62 44.44 -12.64
C VAL A 92 1.57 43.60 -13.40
N MET A 93 1.43 43.83 -14.70
CA MET A 93 0.54 43.07 -15.57
C MET A 93 0.89 41.58 -15.58
N VAL A 94 2.16 41.23 -15.81
CA VAL A 94 2.63 39.84 -15.82
C VAL A 94 2.45 39.18 -14.43
N LEU A 95 2.72 39.93 -13.35
CA LEU A 95 2.54 39.42 -12.00
C LEU A 95 1.07 39.09 -11.68
N VAL A 96 0.17 40.02 -11.94
CA VAL A 96 -1.29 39.82 -11.71
C VAL A 96 -1.83 38.68 -12.57
N GLN A 97 -1.46 38.64 -13.84
CA GLN A 97 -1.82 37.57 -14.77
C GLN A 97 -1.34 36.20 -14.26
N THR A 98 -0.10 36.09 -13.81
CA THR A 98 0.46 34.84 -13.28
C THR A 98 -0.29 34.38 -12.04
N VAL A 99 -0.57 35.29 -11.09
CA VAL A 99 -1.31 34.95 -9.87
C VAL A 99 -2.72 34.44 -10.19
N ILE A 100 -3.45 35.17 -11.03
CA ILE A 100 -4.82 34.77 -11.42
C ILE A 100 -4.82 33.41 -12.15
N SER A 101 -3.95 33.26 -13.13
CA SER A 101 -3.79 32.02 -13.90
C SER A 101 -3.46 30.84 -12.99
N THR A 102 -2.50 31.00 -12.10
CA THR A 102 -2.07 29.95 -11.16
C THR A 102 -3.21 29.57 -10.22
N LEU A 103 -3.96 30.53 -9.70
CA LEU A 103 -5.08 30.24 -8.78
C LEU A 103 -6.21 29.47 -9.46
N ILE A 104 -6.52 29.81 -10.71
CA ILE A 104 -7.52 29.08 -11.49
C ILE A 104 -7.08 27.64 -11.73
N ILE A 105 -5.86 27.42 -12.23
CA ILE A 105 -5.41 26.04 -12.54
C ILE A 105 -5.21 25.20 -11.27
N LEU A 106 -4.75 25.81 -10.18
CA LEU A 106 -4.58 25.14 -8.90
C LEU A 106 -5.90 24.52 -8.40
N VAL A 107 -6.99 25.31 -8.50
CA VAL A 107 -8.31 24.83 -8.07
C VAL A 107 -8.89 23.83 -9.07
N THR A 108 -8.92 24.17 -10.36
CA THR A 108 -9.66 23.41 -11.37
C THR A 108 -8.83 22.26 -11.97
N GLY A 109 -7.55 22.42 -12.16
CA GLY A 109 -6.65 21.44 -12.78
C GLY A 109 -5.94 20.51 -11.82
N GLU A 110 -5.79 20.92 -10.55
CA GLU A 110 -5.09 20.10 -9.56
C GLU A 110 -5.93 19.72 -8.35
N PHE A 111 -6.42 20.68 -7.56
CA PHE A 111 -7.07 20.38 -6.28
C PHE A 111 -8.35 19.58 -6.46
N LEU A 112 -9.26 20.06 -7.31
CA LEU A 112 -10.58 19.46 -7.52
C LEU A 112 -10.48 18.06 -8.15
N PRO A 113 -9.69 17.83 -9.22
CA PRO A 113 -9.48 16.49 -9.77
C PRO A 113 -8.82 15.53 -8.79
N LYS A 114 -7.79 15.95 -8.05
CA LYS A 114 -7.15 15.10 -7.03
C LYS A 114 -8.13 14.63 -5.97
N THR A 115 -9.00 15.53 -5.52
CA THR A 115 -10.02 15.18 -4.52
C THR A 115 -11.05 14.19 -5.07
N LEU A 116 -11.56 14.42 -6.28
CA LEU A 116 -12.54 13.54 -6.91
C LEU A 116 -12.00 12.14 -7.19
N PHE A 117 -10.79 12.04 -7.72
CA PHE A 117 -10.18 10.76 -8.08
C PHE A 117 -9.74 9.96 -6.85
N LYS A 118 -9.49 10.62 -5.72
CA LYS A 118 -9.18 9.98 -4.45
C LYS A 118 -10.38 9.27 -3.81
N ILE A 119 -11.62 9.71 -4.08
CA ILE A 119 -12.83 9.10 -3.51
C ILE A 119 -12.96 7.61 -3.89
N ASN A 120 -12.76 7.28 -5.17
CA ASN A 120 -12.84 5.91 -5.68
C ASN A 120 -11.69 5.60 -6.65
N PRO A 121 -10.45 5.43 -6.15
CA PRO A 121 -9.26 5.31 -6.99
C PRO A 121 -9.29 4.08 -7.91
N ASN A 122 -9.80 2.94 -7.42
CA ASN A 122 -9.92 1.71 -8.19
C ASN A 122 -10.89 1.84 -9.36
N LEU A 123 -12.01 2.52 -9.17
CA LEU A 123 -12.98 2.78 -10.23
C LEU A 123 -12.38 3.70 -11.31
N MET A 124 -11.74 4.80 -10.88
CA MET A 124 -11.14 5.79 -11.79
C MET A 124 -10.04 5.17 -12.64
N LEU A 125 -9.14 4.37 -12.04
CA LEU A 125 -8.13 3.63 -12.78
C LEU A 125 -8.74 2.66 -13.79
N ARG A 126 -9.82 1.96 -13.41
CA ARG A 126 -10.46 0.98 -14.28
C ARG A 126 -11.16 1.64 -15.48
N VAL A 127 -11.88 2.73 -15.26
CA VAL A 127 -12.59 3.47 -16.31
C VAL A 127 -11.60 4.16 -17.26
N CYS A 128 -10.57 4.77 -16.72
CA CYS A 128 -9.60 5.56 -17.49
C CYS A 128 -8.40 4.73 -18.00
N ALA A 129 -8.34 3.42 -17.78
CA ALA A 129 -7.18 2.60 -18.13
C ALA A 129 -6.77 2.67 -19.59
N ILE A 130 -7.74 2.69 -20.52
CA ILE A 130 -7.47 2.72 -21.98
C ILE A 130 -6.91 4.09 -22.41
N PRO A 131 -7.59 5.23 -22.16
CA PRO A 131 -7.03 6.53 -22.50
C PRO A 131 -5.71 6.80 -21.78
N LEU A 132 -5.58 6.34 -20.54
CA LEU A 132 -4.36 6.42 -19.77
C LEU A 132 -3.19 5.69 -20.43
N PHE A 133 -3.44 4.48 -20.95
CA PHE A 133 -2.41 3.70 -21.63
C PHE A 133 -1.95 4.37 -22.94
N ILE A 134 -2.87 4.96 -23.70
CA ILE A 134 -2.55 5.73 -24.91
C ILE A 134 -1.63 6.90 -24.55
N CYS A 135 -2.02 7.71 -23.56
CA CYS A 135 -1.20 8.83 -23.10
C CYS A 135 0.16 8.36 -22.59
N TYR A 136 0.19 7.24 -21.83
CA TYR A 136 1.42 6.66 -21.33
C TYR A 136 2.39 6.29 -22.46
N VAL A 137 1.92 5.61 -23.50
CA VAL A 137 2.75 5.21 -24.65
C VAL A 137 3.32 6.43 -25.38
N ILE A 138 2.52 7.47 -25.59
CA ILE A 138 2.95 8.70 -26.27
C ILE A 138 4.01 9.45 -25.44
N LEU A 139 3.81 9.56 -24.13
CA LEU A 139 4.67 10.32 -23.23
C LEU A 139 5.89 9.52 -22.71
N PHE A 140 5.87 8.21 -22.88
CA PHE A 140 6.93 7.32 -22.37
C PHE A 140 8.35 7.71 -22.80
N PRO A 141 8.62 8.02 -24.09
CA PRO A 141 9.97 8.42 -24.50
C PRO A 141 10.45 9.70 -23.81
N VAL A 142 9.56 10.68 -23.63
CA VAL A 142 9.87 11.94 -22.94
C VAL A 142 10.15 11.69 -21.46
N SER A 143 9.31 10.86 -20.83
CA SER A 143 9.49 10.47 -19.43
C SER A 143 10.80 9.69 -19.21
N LYS A 144 11.17 8.80 -20.14
CA LYS A 144 12.45 8.09 -20.09
C LYS A 144 13.64 9.02 -20.22
N PHE A 145 13.56 10.01 -21.08
CA PHE A 145 14.60 11.03 -21.21
C PHE A 145 14.75 11.84 -19.92
N ALA A 146 13.65 12.32 -19.35
CA ALA A 146 13.64 13.05 -18.08
C ALA A 146 14.20 12.22 -16.92
N SER A 147 13.81 10.96 -16.82
CA SER A 147 14.33 10.03 -15.81
C SER A 147 15.82 9.74 -16.00
N GLY A 148 16.27 9.63 -17.24
CA GLY A 148 17.68 9.46 -17.58
C GLY A 148 18.53 10.67 -17.18
N LEU A 149 18.02 11.89 -17.41
CA LEU A 149 18.65 13.11 -16.98
C LEU A 149 18.74 13.20 -15.44
N SER A 150 17.66 12.85 -14.75
CA SER A 150 17.63 12.77 -13.27
C SER A 150 18.67 11.77 -12.74
N TYR A 151 18.78 10.60 -13.37
CA TYR A 151 19.80 9.61 -13.02
C TYR A 151 21.22 10.13 -13.21
N LEU A 152 21.46 10.88 -14.30
CA LEU A 152 22.75 11.51 -14.59
C LEU A 152 23.13 12.51 -13.48
N PHE A 153 22.18 13.35 -13.07
CA PHE A 153 22.38 14.28 -11.95
C PHE A 153 22.72 13.55 -10.65
N LEU A 154 21.95 12.54 -10.26
CA LEU A 154 22.21 11.76 -9.06
C LEU A 154 23.60 11.10 -9.07
N ARG A 155 24.05 10.65 -10.25
CA ARG A 155 25.38 10.05 -10.42
C ARG A 155 26.49 11.10 -10.25
N ILE A 156 26.30 12.32 -10.73
CA ILE A 156 27.26 13.42 -10.54
C ILE A 156 27.41 13.77 -9.07
N PHE A 157 26.31 13.73 -8.30
CA PHE A 157 26.34 13.96 -6.84
C PHE A 157 26.78 12.74 -6.02
N GLY A 158 27.24 11.66 -6.64
CA GLY A 158 27.76 10.46 -5.98
C GLY A 158 26.73 9.60 -5.25
N MET A 159 25.43 9.82 -5.47
CA MET A 159 24.37 9.03 -4.86
C MET A 159 24.23 7.68 -5.58
N LYS A 160 24.35 6.57 -4.83
CA LYS A 160 24.07 5.22 -5.35
C LYS A 160 22.56 5.00 -5.38
N VAL A 161 21.97 5.02 -6.57
CA VAL A 161 20.57 4.67 -6.77
C VAL A 161 20.42 3.15 -6.77
N ASN A 162 19.83 2.61 -5.72
CA ASN A 162 19.56 1.18 -5.59
C ASN A 162 18.29 0.85 -6.40
N LYS A 163 18.45 0.21 -7.56
CA LYS A 163 17.34 -0.19 -8.45
C LYS A 163 16.42 -1.26 -7.85
N GLU A 164 16.88 -1.96 -6.83
CA GLU A 164 16.14 -3.07 -6.21
C GLU A 164 15.06 -2.63 -5.20
N ALA A 165 15.12 -1.39 -4.71
CA ALA A 165 14.13 -0.88 -3.74
C ALA A 165 12.71 -0.73 -4.32
N SER A 166 12.58 -0.65 -5.64
CA SER A 166 11.29 -0.44 -6.33
C SER A 166 10.51 -1.72 -6.63
N ALA A 167 11.09 -2.90 -6.41
CA ALA A 167 10.50 -4.17 -6.85
C ALA A 167 9.70 -4.93 -5.78
N LYS A 168 9.57 -4.39 -4.56
CA LYS A 168 8.73 -5.03 -3.54
C LYS A 168 7.27 -4.69 -3.79
N ALA A 169 6.61 -5.51 -4.61
CA ALA A 169 5.22 -5.35 -5.02
C ALA A 169 4.21 -5.44 -3.86
N PHE A 170 4.53 -6.16 -2.78
CA PHE A 170 3.74 -6.25 -1.55
C PHE A 170 4.68 -6.30 -0.36
N GLY A 171 4.62 -5.30 0.51
CA GLY A 171 5.33 -5.29 1.78
C GLY A 171 4.42 -5.72 2.94
N LYS A 172 5.03 -6.12 4.06
CA LYS A 172 4.33 -6.37 5.33
C LYS A 172 3.44 -5.17 5.72
N VAL A 173 3.89 -3.95 5.43
CA VAL A 173 3.17 -2.69 5.72
C VAL A 173 1.87 -2.54 4.90
N ASP A 174 1.89 -2.94 3.61
CA ASP A 174 0.68 -2.88 2.76
C ASP A 174 -0.38 -3.87 3.24
N LEU A 175 0.06 -5.01 3.78
CA LEU A 175 -0.80 -6.05 4.32
C LEU A 175 -1.39 -5.66 5.68
N ASP A 176 -0.59 -5.07 6.58
CA ASP A 176 -1.05 -4.53 7.86
C ASP A 176 -2.10 -3.42 7.64
N TYR A 177 -1.86 -2.51 6.69
CA TYR A 177 -2.82 -1.46 6.34
C TYR A 177 -4.14 -2.02 5.82
N PHE A 178 -4.10 -3.06 4.99
CA PHE A 178 -5.30 -3.71 4.47
C PHE A 178 -6.13 -4.36 5.59
N ILE A 179 -5.47 -5.05 6.52
CA ILE A 179 -6.14 -5.68 7.66
C ILE A 179 -6.81 -4.62 8.52
N GLN A 180 -6.09 -3.54 8.83
CA GLN A 180 -6.58 -2.45 9.66
C GLN A 180 -7.78 -1.73 9.02
N SER A 181 -7.72 -1.48 7.69
CA SER A 181 -8.84 -0.91 6.94
C SER A 181 -10.04 -1.87 6.80
N SER A 182 -9.80 -3.17 6.80
CA SER A 182 -10.87 -4.18 6.77
C SER A 182 -11.58 -4.29 8.11
N ILE A 183 -10.86 -4.13 9.22
CA ILE A 183 -11.42 -4.06 10.58
C ILE A 183 -12.28 -2.80 10.76
N GLU A 184 -11.79 -1.64 10.31
CA GLU A 184 -12.50 -0.36 10.41
C GLU A 184 -13.80 -0.32 9.58
N ASN A 185 -13.90 -1.12 8.52
CA ASN A 185 -15.07 -1.16 7.62
C ASN A 185 -16.00 -2.35 7.87
N ALA A 186 -15.73 -3.20 8.86
CA ALA A 186 -16.58 -4.34 9.18
C ALA A 186 -17.78 -3.92 10.03
N GLU A 187 -18.99 -4.13 9.52
CA GLU A 187 -20.26 -3.81 10.22
C GLU A 187 -20.60 -4.78 11.37
N SER A 188 -19.86 -5.87 11.56
CA SER A 188 -20.05 -6.85 12.65
C SER A 188 -18.71 -7.23 13.28
N GLU A 189 -18.51 -6.79 14.52
CA GLU A 189 -17.26 -6.96 15.28
C GLU A 189 -16.96 -8.40 15.72
N GLU A 190 -17.94 -9.30 15.80
CA GLU A 190 -17.77 -10.57 16.50
C GLU A 190 -17.18 -11.73 15.66
N GLU A 191 -17.42 -11.81 14.34
CA GLU A 191 -16.91 -12.91 13.52
C GLU A 191 -15.55 -12.64 12.85
N LEU A 192 -15.24 -11.37 12.56
CA LEU A 192 -13.96 -10.99 11.94
C LEU A 192 -12.79 -11.00 12.94
N ASP A 193 -13.07 -10.96 14.23
CA ASP A 193 -12.04 -10.72 15.26
C ASP A 193 -11.06 -11.89 15.44
N ALA A 194 -11.51 -13.13 15.30
CA ALA A 194 -10.66 -14.32 15.50
C ALA A 194 -9.75 -14.59 14.30
N GLU A 195 -10.27 -14.52 13.08
CA GLU A 195 -9.50 -14.78 11.85
C GLU A 195 -8.46 -13.68 11.59
N VAL A 196 -8.84 -12.42 11.82
CA VAL A 196 -7.96 -11.28 11.68
C VAL A 196 -6.85 -11.31 12.72
N LYS A 197 -7.14 -11.65 13.98
CA LYS A 197 -6.14 -11.84 15.04
C LYS A 197 -5.16 -12.96 14.71
N ILE A 198 -5.63 -14.09 14.21
CA ILE A 198 -4.77 -15.20 13.76
C ILE A 198 -3.83 -14.73 12.66
N PHE A 199 -4.35 -13.97 11.72
CA PHE A 199 -3.55 -13.46 10.60
C PHE A 199 -2.52 -12.41 11.04
N GLN A 200 -2.88 -11.47 11.92
CA GLN A 200 -1.95 -10.51 12.53
C GLN A 200 -0.84 -11.24 13.30
N ASN A 201 -1.21 -12.21 14.14
CA ASN A 201 -0.25 -13.02 14.86
C ASN A 201 0.70 -13.78 13.92
N ALA A 202 0.20 -14.27 12.77
CA ALA A 202 1.03 -14.90 11.76
C ALA A 202 2.04 -13.93 11.10
N LEU A 203 1.66 -12.67 10.87
CA LEU A 203 2.57 -11.64 10.36
C LEU A 203 3.65 -11.26 11.40
N ASP A 204 3.28 -11.21 12.67
CA ASP A 204 4.20 -10.88 13.76
C ASP A 204 5.08 -12.04 14.19
N PHE A 205 4.73 -13.26 13.81
CA PHE A 205 5.46 -14.47 14.17
C PHE A 205 6.96 -14.40 13.86
N SER A 206 7.34 -13.74 12.77
CA SER A 206 8.75 -13.55 12.41
C SER A 206 9.56 -12.71 13.39
N ASN A 207 8.90 -11.91 14.24
CA ASN A 207 9.51 -11.03 15.25
C ASN A 207 9.52 -11.65 16.65
N ILE A 208 8.74 -12.73 16.87
CA ILE A 208 8.63 -13.40 18.17
C ILE A 208 9.90 -14.23 18.38
N LYS A 209 10.53 -14.02 19.53
CA LYS A 209 11.70 -14.78 19.95
C LYS A 209 11.27 -16.03 20.69
N ILE A 210 12.04 -17.11 20.55
CA ILE A 210 11.77 -18.38 21.26
C ILE A 210 11.61 -18.15 22.77
N ARG A 211 12.40 -17.24 23.36
CA ARG A 211 12.32 -16.89 24.79
C ARG A 211 10.95 -16.31 25.21
N ASP A 212 10.18 -15.75 24.28
CA ASP A 212 8.87 -15.14 24.56
C ASP A 212 7.75 -16.21 24.53
N CYS A 213 8.05 -17.41 24.01
CA CYS A 213 7.14 -18.55 23.89
C CYS A 213 7.50 -19.72 24.81
N ILE A 214 8.69 -19.69 25.41
CA ILE A 214 9.18 -20.79 26.23
C ILE A 214 8.61 -20.71 27.66
N VAL A 215 8.20 -21.84 28.20
CA VAL A 215 7.86 -21.94 29.61
C VAL A 215 9.14 -22.05 30.43
N PRO A 216 9.40 -21.13 31.36
CA PRO A 216 10.59 -21.21 32.22
C PRO A 216 10.62 -22.50 33.05
N ARG A 217 11.83 -23.01 33.30
CA ARG A 217 12.02 -24.24 34.09
C ARG A 217 11.27 -24.26 35.41
N THR A 218 11.13 -23.12 36.05
CA THR A 218 10.44 -22.94 37.33
C THR A 218 8.93 -23.11 37.27
N GLU A 219 8.37 -22.99 36.07
CA GLU A 219 6.94 -23.08 35.82
C GLU A 219 6.55 -24.40 35.14
N VAL A 220 7.53 -25.23 34.79
CA VAL A 220 7.30 -26.51 34.12
C VAL A 220 6.68 -27.48 35.14
N VAL A 221 5.50 -28.01 34.81
CA VAL A 221 4.88 -29.09 35.58
C VAL A 221 5.50 -30.41 35.16
N ALA A 222 6.16 -31.06 36.09
CA ALA A 222 6.86 -32.31 35.85
C ALA A 222 6.70 -33.26 37.08
N VAL A 223 6.83 -34.57 36.83
CA VAL A 223 6.79 -35.61 37.85
C VAL A 223 8.01 -36.51 37.77
N ASP A 224 8.42 -37.07 38.91
CA ASP A 224 9.44 -38.08 38.95
C ASP A 224 8.91 -39.41 38.37
N LEU A 225 9.81 -40.24 37.79
CA LEU A 225 9.45 -41.56 37.25
C LEU A 225 8.83 -42.49 38.31
N THR A 226 9.15 -42.29 39.57
CA THR A 226 8.63 -43.08 40.73
C THR A 226 7.23 -42.65 41.18
N THR A 227 6.68 -41.55 40.64
CA THR A 227 5.36 -41.00 41.01
C THR A 227 4.24 -41.99 40.68
N THR A 228 3.31 -42.17 41.59
CA THR A 228 2.20 -43.08 41.43
C THR A 228 1.20 -42.60 40.39
N LEU A 229 0.48 -43.55 39.78
CA LEU A 229 -0.52 -43.23 38.78
C LEU A 229 -1.66 -42.34 39.30
N GLU A 230 -1.99 -42.44 40.57
CA GLU A 230 -3.04 -41.64 41.19
C GLU A 230 -2.58 -40.17 41.39
N GLU A 231 -1.34 -39.97 41.88
CA GLU A 231 -0.76 -38.64 42.00
C GLU A 231 -0.63 -37.95 40.66
N LEU A 232 -0.18 -38.68 39.61
CA LEU A 232 -0.14 -38.15 38.25
C LEU A 232 -1.52 -37.73 37.74
N LYS A 233 -2.58 -38.49 38.07
CA LYS A 233 -3.95 -38.14 37.75
C LYS A 233 -4.43 -36.88 38.44
N CYS A 234 -4.14 -36.73 39.73
CA CYS A 234 -4.46 -35.51 40.46
C CYS A 234 -3.77 -34.30 39.83
N LEU A 235 -2.49 -34.44 39.50
CA LEU A 235 -1.71 -33.36 38.90
C LEU A 235 -2.28 -32.93 37.53
N PHE A 236 -2.77 -33.84 36.69
CA PHE A 236 -3.47 -33.50 35.46
C PHE A 236 -4.75 -32.72 35.69
N VAL A 237 -5.51 -33.04 36.72
CA VAL A 237 -6.76 -32.37 37.10
C VAL A 237 -6.48 -30.98 37.65
N GLU A 238 -5.50 -30.87 38.57
CA GLU A 238 -5.14 -29.60 39.19
C GLU A 238 -4.48 -28.60 38.24
N SER A 239 -3.55 -29.10 37.43
CA SER A 239 -2.81 -28.24 36.48
C SER A 239 -3.61 -27.86 35.23
N GLY A 240 -4.62 -28.65 34.85
CA GLY A 240 -5.40 -28.47 33.61
C GLY A 240 -4.59 -28.67 32.30
N ILE A 241 -3.34 -29.17 32.43
CA ILE A 241 -2.45 -29.34 31.27
C ILE A 241 -2.68 -30.75 30.68
N SER A 242 -2.57 -30.88 29.39
CA SER A 242 -2.75 -32.18 28.70
C SER A 242 -1.45 -32.99 28.57
N LYS A 243 -0.31 -32.43 28.94
CA LYS A 243 1.04 -33.03 28.84
C LYS A 243 1.84 -32.72 30.07
N ILE A 244 2.40 -33.74 30.74
CA ILE A 244 3.26 -33.58 31.90
C ILE A 244 4.59 -34.28 31.61
N ILE A 245 5.70 -33.58 31.89
CA ILE A 245 7.05 -34.09 31.72
C ILE A 245 7.35 -35.11 32.83
N VAL A 246 7.97 -36.24 32.47
CA VAL A 246 8.44 -37.26 33.40
C VAL A 246 9.98 -37.27 33.41
N TYR A 247 10.58 -37.11 34.60
CA TYR A 247 12.01 -37.08 34.75
C TYR A 247 12.49 -38.17 35.74
N ASP A 248 13.75 -38.52 35.70
CA ASP A 248 14.38 -39.48 36.59
C ASP A 248 15.40 -38.76 37.50
N GLY A 249 15.05 -38.62 38.77
CA GLY A 249 15.86 -38.01 39.82
C GLY A 249 16.11 -36.50 39.69
N ASN A 250 16.32 -36.01 38.50
CA ASN A 250 16.52 -34.57 38.25
C ASN A 250 15.70 -34.12 37.01
N ILE A 251 15.04 -32.95 37.14
CA ILE A 251 14.23 -32.35 36.08
C ILE A 251 15.00 -32.15 34.75
N ASP A 252 16.33 -32.10 34.78
CA ASP A 252 17.15 -32.03 33.58
C ASP A 252 17.29 -33.38 32.86
N ASN A 253 16.96 -34.49 33.55
CA ASN A 253 16.96 -35.83 33.01
C ASN A 253 15.53 -36.25 32.61
N VAL A 254 15.03 -35.65 31.55
CA VAL A 254 13.68 -35.96 31.00
C VAL A 254 13.72 -37.30 30.32
N VAL A 255 12.91 -38.26 30.78
CA VAL A 255 12.83 -39.64 30.20
C VAL A 255 11.57 -39.86 29.40
N ALA A 256 10.48 -39.13 29.70
CA ALA A 256 9.19 -39.32 29.00
C ALA A 256 8.28 -38.09 29.13
N VAL A 257 7.18 -38.13 28.36
CA VAL A 257 6.06 -37.18 28.48
C VAL A 257 4.77 -37.98 28.61
N SER A 258 4.02 -37.71 29.67
CA SER A 258 2.72 -38.34 29.92
C SER A 258 1.62 -37.48 29.29
N TYR A 259 0.65 -38.12 28.64
CA TYR A 259 -0.50 -37.49 27.98
C TYR A 259 -1.81 -37.95 28.61
N THR A 260 -2.79 -37.07 28.74
CA THR A 260 -4.11 -37.40 29.29
C THR A 260 -4.86 -38.46 28.42
N HIS A 261 -4.69 -38.46 27.10
CA HIS A 261 -5.39 -39.35 26.17
C HIS A 261 -4.74 -40.73 25.99
N LEU A 262 -3.43 -40.88 26.14
CA LEU A 262 -2.74 -42.17 26.05
C LEU A 262 -3.07 -43.11 27.18
N ARG A 263 -3.50 -42.57 28.32
CA ARG A 263 -3.87 -43.35 29.49
C ARG A 263 -5.15 -44.21 29.29
N ALA A 264 -6.04 -43.82 28.41
CA ALA A 264 -7.23 -44.61 28.08
C ALA A 264 -6.89 -45.86 27.23
N HIS A 265 -5.77 -45.85 26.50
CA HIS A 265 -5.36 -46.95 25.63
C HIS A 265 -4.38 -47.93 26.27
N GLU A 266 -3.51 -47.46 27.17
CA GLU A 266 -2.50 -48.35 27.82
C GLU A 266 -3.08 -49.22 28.93
N THR A 267 -4.14 -48.77 29.60
CA THR A 267 -4.84 -49.59 30.61
C THR A 267 -5.54 -50.84 30.03
N LEU A 268 -5.76 -50.90 28.71
CA LEU A 268 -6.32 -52.05 28.04
C LEU A 268 -5.28 -53.05 27.51
N ARG A 269 -4.00 -52.73 27.57
CA ARG A 269 -2.93 -53.56 26.99
C ARG A 269 -2.11 -54.32 28.05
N HIS A 270 -2.35 -54.06 29.33
CA HIS A 270 -1.65 -54.71 30.48
C HIS A 270 -2.62 -55.37 31.46
N LEU A 271 -3.85 -55.69 31.02
CA LEU A 271 -4.73 -56.66 31.61
C LEU A 271 -4.83 -57.84 30.65
#